data_0aa9b797075fcf72138ca1536d092338
#
_entry.id   0aa9b797075fcf72138ca1536d092338
#
_cell.length_a   1.000
_cell.length_b   1.000
_cell.length_c   1.000
_cell.angle_alpha   90.00
_cell.angle_beta   90.00
_cell.angle_gamma   90.00
#
_symmetry.space_group_name_H-M   'P 1'
#
loop_
_entity.id
_entity.type
_entity.pdbx_description
1 polymer ?
#
loop_
_entity_poly.entity_id
_entity_poly.type
_entity_poly.pdbx_seq_one_letter_code
_entity_poly.pdbx_strand_id
1 'polypeptide(L)'
;AKNDFPEIDLRQRLSMDKGYGVAEIQIFKNSALVGKEIDKAGFKAKDIVVMSMVRGATTISNPKVTREICVDDKLLCFGKLSNMKTLIEKHRKKQGGSLKSNGKTH
;
A
#
# COMPACT_ATOMS: atom_id res chain seq x y z
N ALA A 1 13.90 -10.92 -10.66
CA ALA A 1 13.60 -10.77 -10.58
C ALA A 1 13.35 -10.48 -10.37
N LYS A 2 13.42 -10.75 -10.46
CA LYS A 2 13.07 -10.30 -10.35
C LYS A 2 12.29 -9.79 -10.09
N ASN A 3 12.07 -9.98 -9.96
CA ASN A 3 11.31 -9.37 -9.79
C ASN A 3 11.10 -8.35 -9.68
N ASP A 4 11.16 -8.29 -10.07
CA ASP A 4 11.08 -7.04 -9.93
C ASP A 4 10.07 -6.37 -10.50
N PHE A 5 9.53 -5.69 -9.91
CA PHE A 5 8.34 -4.99 -10.22
C PHE A 5 8.56 -3.57 -9.76
N PRO A 6 9.18 -2.72 -10.57
CA PRO A 6 9.48 -1.37 -10.12
C PRO A 6 8.23 -0.58 -9.74
N GLU A 7 7.10 -0.91 -10.38
CA GLU A 7 5.86 -0.22 -10.07
C GLU A 7 5.15 -0.81 -8.87
N ILE A 8 5.65 -1.89 -8.31
CA ILE A 8 5.03 -2.49 -7.15
C ILE A 8 5.52 -1.83 -5.89
N ASP A 9 4.59 -1.39 -5.10
CA ASP A 9 4.82 -0.66 -3.87
C ASP A 9 4.98 -1.62 -2.70
N LEU A 10 5.19 -2.89 -2.98
CA LEU A 10 5.22 -3.92 -1.97
C LEU A 10 6.59 -4.57 -1.92
N ARG A 11 7.17 -4.62 -0.75
CA ARG A 11 8.44 -5.29 -0.53
C ARG A 11 8.28 -6.31 0.57
N GLN A 12 8.38 -7.58 0.19
CA GLN A 12 8.24 -8.64 1.16
C GLN A 12 9.47 -8.73 2.04
N ARG A 13 9.25 -8.73 3.35
CA ARG A 13 10.32 -8.78 4.33
C ARG A 13 10.47 -10.14 4.95
N LEU A 14 9.35 -10.82 5.16
CA LEU A 14 9.34 -12.09 5.84
C LEU A 14 8.15 -12.90 5.37
N SER A 15 8.41 -14.09 4.87
CA SER A 15 7.37 -15.02 4.47
C SER A 15 7.03 -15.95 5.61
N MET A 16 5.76 -16.19 5.79
CA MET A 16 5.29 -17.12 6.81
C MET A 16 4.42 -18.16 6.12
N ASP A 17 3.81 -19.01 6.92
CA ASP A 17 3.02 -20.10 6.40
C ASP A 17 1.76 -19.61 5.68
N LYS A 18 1.35 -20.33 4.64
CA LYS A 18 0.06 -20.14 3.95
C LYS A 18 -0.11 -18.76 3.33
N GLY A 19 0.99 -18.21 2.84
CA GLY A 19 0.93 -16.94 2.12
C GLY A 19 0.88 -15.72 3.00
N TYR A 20 0.92 -15.89 4.30
CA TYR A 20 1.01 -14.77 5.22
C TYR A 20 2.46 -14.31 5.33
N GLY A 21 2.64 -13.04 5.59
CA GLY A 21 3.97 -12.51 5.74
C GLY A 21 3.96 -11.07 6.16
N VAL A 22 5.16 -10.57 6.34
CA VAL A 22 5.39 -9.16 6.67
C VAL A 22 5.94 -8.50 5.41
N ALA A 23 5.36 -7.38 5.04
CA ALA A 23 5.80 -6.66 3.86
C ALA A 23 5.76 -5.16 4.12
N GLU A 24 6.60 -4.45 3.40
CA GLU A 24 6.64 -3.01 3.45
C GLU A 24 5.90 -2.46 2.23
N ILE A 25 4.95 -1.58 2.48
CA ILE A 25 4.18 -0.93 1.41
C ILE A 25 4.68 0.50 1.30
N GLN A 26 5.23 0.84 0.14
CA GLN A 26 5.70 2.18 -0.16
C GLN A 26 4.53 2.97 -0.74
N ILE A 27 4.30 4.16 -0.20
CA ILE A 27 3.21 5.02 -0.68
C ILE A 27 3.75 6.03 -1.67
N PHE A 28 3.42 5.81 -2.93
CA PHE A 28 3.83 6.73 -4.00
C PHE A 28 2.75 7.77 -4.26
N LYS A 29 3.13 8.83 -4.93
CA LYS A 29 2.20 9.94 -5.17
C LYS A 29 0.98 9.55 -6.00
N ASN A 30 1.08 8.46 -6.78
CA ASN A 30 -0.05 8.01 -7.58
C ASN A 30 -0.96 7.04 -6.81
N SER A 31 -0.72 6.86 -5.54
CA SER A 31 -1.58 5.98 -4.73
C SER A 31 -2.80 6.73 -4.26
N ALA A 32 -3.97 6.12 -4.41
CA ALA A 32 -5.19 6.69 -3.87
C ALA A 32 -5.28 6.55 -2.35
N LEU A 33 -4.30 5.87 -1.73
CA LEU A 33 -4.23 5.78 -0.28
C LEU A 33 -3.77 7.10 0.36
N VAL A 34 -3.11 7.95 -0.42
CA VAL A 34 -2.65 9.24 0.08
C VAL A 34 -3.83 10.05 0.57
N GLY A 35 -3.73 10.55 1.80
CA GLY A 35 -4.78 11.37 2.39
C GLY A 35 -5.85 10.58 3.13
N LYS A 36 -5.82 9.26 3.04
CA LYS A 36 -6.79 8.43 3.75
C LYS A 36 -6.27 8.08 5.15
N GLU A 37 -7.19 8.01 6.09
CA GLU A 37 -6.87 7.45 7.40
C GLU A 37 -6.67 5.95 7.26
N ILE A 38 -5.82 5.39 8.09
CA ILE A 38 -5.51 3.96 8.01
C ILE A 38 -6.78 3.11 8.08
N ASP A 39 -7.71 3.46 8.98
CA ASP A 39 -8.94 2.67 9.14
C ASP A 39 -9.90 2.80 7.98
N LYS A 40 -9.67 3.76 7.09
CA LYS A 40 -10.51 3.96 5.90
C LYS A 40 -9.83 3.54 4.62
N ALA A 41 -8.63 3.00 4.73
CA ALA A 41 -7.84 2.63 3.57
C ALA A 41 -8.09 1.19 3.09
N GLY A 42 -8.85 0.40 3.86
CA GLY A 42 -9.19 -0.94 3.46
C GLY A 42 -8.32 -2.04 4.04
N PHE A 43 -7.38 -1.71 4.89
CA PHE A 43 -6.48 -2.71 5.46
C PHE A 43 -7.25 -3.75 6.27
N LYS A 44 -8.14 -3.28 7.14
CA LYS A 44 -8.88 -4.19 8.01
C LYS A 44 -9.79 -5.10 7.20
N ALA A 45 -10.42 -4.58 6.17
CA ALA A 45 -11.29 -5.36 5.30
C ALA A 45 -10.53 -6.46 4.58
N LYS A 46 -9.23 -6.26 4.36
CA LYS A 46 -8.35 -7.24 3.72
C LYS A 46 -7.55 -8.03 4.73
N ASP A 47 -7.89 -7.91 6.00
CA ASP A 47 -7.22 -8.65 7.07
C ASP A 47 -5.72 -8.34 7.10
N ILE A 48 -5.38 -7.07 6.99
CA ILE A 48 -4.01 -6.59 7.01
C ILE A 48 -3.82 -5.69 8.23
N VAL A 49 -2.75 -5.95 8.98
CA VAL A 49 -2.40 -5.14 10.15
C VAL A 49 -1.24 -4.22 9.79
N VAL A 50 -1.42 -2.93 10.03
CA VAL A 50 -0.33 -1.96 9.86
C VAL A 50 0.43 -1.89 11.18
N MET A 51 1.64 -2.44 11.19
CA MET A 51 2.43 -2.54 12.41
C MET A 51 3.22 -1.27 12.70
N SER A 52 3.72 -0.63 11.66
CA SER A 52 4.47 0.61 11.83
C SER A 52 4.41 1.43 10.55
N MET A 53 4.77 2.69 10.69
CA MET A 53 4.80 3.63 9.59
C MET A 53 6.09 4.43 9.70
N VAL A 54 6.85 4.49 8.61
CA VAL A 54 8.07 5.30 8.57
C VAL A 54 7.78 6.53 7.71
N ARG A 55 7.96 7.68 8.31
CA ARG A 55 7.78 8.96 7.64
C ARG A 55 9.05 9.76 7.79
N GLY A 56 9.78 9.93 6.67
CA GLY A 56 11.09 10.54 6.73
C GLY A 56 12.01 9.69 7.59
N ALA A 57 12.60 10.29 8.61
CA ALA A 57 13.48 9.57 9.53
C ALA A 57 12.76 9.06 10.77
N THR A 58 11.45 9.25 10.84
CA THR A 58 10.68 8.91 12.04
C THR A 58 9.92 7.61 11.86
N THR A 59 10.06 6.71 12.83
CA THR A 59 9.30 5.47 12.86
C THR A 59 8.18 5.60 13.86
N ILE A 60 6.97 5.33 13.42
CA ILE A 60 5.78 5.38 14.26
C ILE A 60 5.30 3.95 14.44
N SER A 61 5.50 3.43 15.64
CA SER A 61 5.07 2.06 15.96
C SER A 61 3.60 2.06 16.28
N ASN A 62 2.91 1.03 15.80
CA ASN A 62 1.50 0.85 16.10
C ASN A 62 0.73 2.16 15.88
N PRO A 63 0.74 2.70 14.65
CA PRO A 63 0.10 3.98 14.38
C PRO A 63 -1.39 3.92 14.67
N LYS A 64 -1.94 5.02 15.16
CA LYS A 64 -3.37 5.11 15.39
C LYS A 64 -4.11 4.93 14.07
N VAL A 65 -5.24 4.25 14.12
CA VAL A 65 -6.00 3.97 12.91
C VAL A 65 -6.55 5.24 12.25
N THR A 66 -6.62 6.33 13.00
CA THR A 66 -7.04 7.62 12.47
C THR A 66 -5.91 8.40 11.82
N ARG A 67 -4.69 7.88 11.86
CA ARG A 67 -3.56 8.59 11.26
C ARG A 67 -3.67 8.57 9.75
N GLU A 68 -3.41 9.72 9.17
CA GLU A 68 -3.50 9.89 7.72
C GLU A 68 -2.24 9.38 7.05
N ILE A 69 -2.43 8.73 5.90
CA ILE A 69 -1.34 8.22 5.09
C ILE A 69 -0.87 9.33 4.16
N CYS A 70 0.45 9.52 4.08
CA CYS A 70 1.04 10.57 3.26
C CYS A 70 1.96 9.98 2.20
N VAL A 71 2.23 10.77 1.18
CA VAL A 71 3.19 10.40 0.14
C VAL A 71 4.53 10.08 0.81
N ASP A 72 5.19 9.06 0.29
CA ASP A 72 6.51 8.59 0.72
C ASP A 72 6.50 7.85 2.05
N ASP A 73 5.36 7.69 2.68
CA ASP A 73 5.27 6.82 3.85
C ASP A 73 5.61 5.39 3.46
N LYS A 74 6.20 4.67 4.40
CA LYS A 74 6.43 3.24 4.27
C LYS A 74 5.68 2.55 5.40
N LEU A 75 4.77 1.65 5.03
CA LEU A 75 3.93 0.96 6.00
C LEU A 75 4.41 -0.47 6.12
N LEU A 76 4.79 -0.88 7.32
CA LEU A 76 5.16 -2.27 7.57
C LEU A 76 3.90 -3.00 8.00
N CYS A 77 3.52 -4.00 7.23
CA CYS A 77 2.22 -4.64 7.38
C CYS A 77 2.37 -6.15 7.53
N PHE A 78 1.46 -6.74 8.29
CA PHE A 78 1.33 -8.18 8.40
C PHE A 78 -0.01 -8.61 7.82
N GLY A 79 -0.01 -9.68 7.05
CA GLY A 79 -1.22 -10.24 6.50
C GLY A 79 -0.91 -11.14 5.33
N LYS A 80 -1.95 -11.50 4.59
CA LYS A 80 -1.79 -12.31 3.39
C LYS A 80 -1.19 -11.44 2.31
N LEU A 81 -0.08 -11.88 1.74
CA LEU A 81 0.66 -11.08 0.75
C LEU A 81 -0.18 -10.80 -0.49
N SER A 82 -0.99 -11.77 -0.90
CA SER A 82 -1.87 -11.57 -2.05
C SER A 82 -2.93 -10.50 -1.78
N ASN A 83 -3.39 -10.40 -0.54
CA ASN A 83 -4.36 -9.36 -0.17
C ASN A 83 -3.72 -7.97 -0.19
N MET A 84 -2.47 -7.88 0.25
CA MET A 84 -1.73 -6.61 0.20
C MET A 84 -1.55 -6.16 -1.24
N LYS A 85 -1.18 -7.09 -2.11
CA LYS A 85 -0.99 -6.78 -3.52
C LYS A 85 -2.29 -6.30 -4.15
N THR A 86 -3.40 -6.96 -3.84
CA THR A 86 -4.71 -6.57 -4.34
C THR A 86 -5.07 -5.16 -3.87
N LEU A 87 -4.82 -4.87 -2.60
CA LEU A 87 -5.13 -3.56 -2.05
C LEU A 87 -4.34 -2.46 -2.76
N ILE A 88 -3.05 -2.70 -2.98
CA ILE A 88 -2.20 -1.73 -3.66
C ILE A 88 -2.70 -1.48 -5.07
N GLU A 89 -2.99 -2.54 -5.81
CA GLU A 89 -3.44 -2.42 -7.19
C GLU A 89 -4.76 -1.69 -7.28
N LYS A 90 -5.66 -1.97 -6.35
CA LYS A 90 -6.97 -1.33 -6.33
C LYS A 90 -6.85 0.19 -6.13
N HIS A 91 -5.84 0.63 -5.39
CA HIS A 91 -5.69 2.04 -5.05
C HIS A 91 -4.66 2.75 -5.91
N ARG A 92 -4.11 2.10 -6.93
CA ARG A 92 -3.17 2.76 -7.81
C ARG A 92 -3.93 3.60 -8.82
N LYS A 93 -3.63 4.88 -8.89
CA LYS A 93 -4.24 5.75 -9.86
C LYS A 93 -3.67 5.45 -11.22
N LYS A 94 -4.54 5.47 -12.23
CA LYS A 94 -4.08 5.23 -13.59
C LYS A 94 -3.28 6.42 -14.09
N GLN A 95 -2.26 6.10 -14.85
CA GLN A 95 -1.50 7.13 -15.53
C GLN A 95 -2.27 7.61 -16.72
N GLY A 96 -2.29 8.75 -16.92
CA GLY A 96 -2.85 9.35 -18.06
C GLY A 96 -3.96 8.73 -18.76
N GLY A 97 -3.92 8.57 -18.89
CA GLY A 97 -4.71 8.26 -19.30
C GLY A 97 -5.37 8.14 -19.48
N SER A 98 -5.07 8.25 -19.61
CA SER A 98 -5.62 7.77 -19.82
C SER A 98 -6.26 7.85 -20.22
N LEU A 99 -6.06 8.15 -20.66
CA LEU A 99 -6.60 8.00 -21.10
C LEU A 99 -7.43 7.85 -21.45
N LYS A 100 -7.40 8.09 -21.61
CA LYS A 100 -8.11 7.60 -21.94
C LYS A 100 -8.97 7.68 -22.05
N SER A 101 -8.85 7.97 -22.26
CA SER A 101 -9.58 7.77 -22.32
C SER A 101 -10.44 7.96 -22.48
N ASN A 102 -10.16 8.41 -22.71
CA ASN A 102 -10.86 8.33 -22.77
C ASN A 102 -11.70 8.42 -22.92
N GLY A 103 -11.57 8.83 -23.15
CA GLY A 103 -12.08 8.67 -23.27
C GLY A 103 -12.96 8.98 -23.31
N LYS A 104 -12.85 9.23 -23.57
CA LYS A 104 -13.37 9.26 -23.58
C LYS A 104 -14.06 9.34 -23.38
N THR A 105 -13.78 9.69 -23.61
CA THR A 105 -14.04 9.50 -23.40
C THR A 105 -14.50 9.49 -23.17
N HIS A 106 -14.24 9.94 -23.39
CA HIS A 106 -14.27 9.59 -23.16
C HIS A 106 -14.45 9.52 -23.06
#